data_ba39f1bf8c7307203c28aabb4ea56a2c
#
_entry.id   ba39f1bf8c7307203c28aabb4ea56a2c
#
_cell.length_a   1.000
_cell.length_b   1.000
_cell.length_c   1.000
_cell.angle_alpha   90.00
_cell.angle_beta   90.00
_cell.angle_gamma   90.00
#
_symmetry.space_group_name_H-M   'P 1'
#
loop_
_entity.id
_entity.type
_entity.pdbx_description
1 polymer ?
#
loop_
_entity_poly.entity_id
_entity_poly.type
_entity_poly.pdbx_seq_one_letter_code
_entity_poly.pdbx_strand_id
1 'polypeptide(L)'
;MNQILEFIINHWVLCGLLVGLIVTLIYTESLKRGASVSLHEATRVMNQEEGVVVDLRGAQEFAEGHIAGAINVPYAELGSRISELDKHKDSAIVLVCKMGQHSATASRSLKEAGFSNVRRMDGGMAEWNNANMPTVKGNAKGKKSKDKNNKEQSK
;
A
#
# COMPACT_ATOMS: atom_id res chain seq x y z
N MET A 1 0.40 -42.12 -16.87
CA MET A 1 0.99 -40.92 -17.52
C MET A 1 0.55 -40.79 -18.99
N ASN A 2 0.30 -41.88 -19.68
CA ASN A 2 -0.03 -41.86 -21.13
C ASN A 2 -1.36 -41.16 -21.45
N GLN A 3 -2.41 -41.31 -20.60
CA GLN A 3 -3.72 -40.71 -20.86
C GLN A 3 -3.72 -39.18 -20.87
N ILE A 4 -2.89 -38.54 -20.03
CA ILE A 4 -2.77 -37.06 -20.00
C ILE A 4 -2.07 -36.57 -21.28
N LEU A 5 -1.03 -37.30 -21.72
CA LEU A 5 -0.33 -36.97 -22.96
C LEU A 5 -1.22 -37.14 -24.18
N GLU A 6 -1.99 -38.21 -24.26
CA GLU A 6 -2.99 -38.43 -25.34
C GLU A 6 -4.07 -37.36 -25.36
N PHE A 7 -4.55 -36.95 -24.18
CA PHE A 7 -5.51 -35.85 -24.05
C PHE A 7 -4.95 -34.52 -24.57
N ILE A 8 -3.71 -34.19 -24.17
CA ILE A 8 -3.06 -32.93 -24.64
C ILE A 8 -2.84 -32.96 -26.14
N ILE A 9 -2.42 -34.09 -26.70
CA ILE A 9 -2.17 -34.23 -28.16
C ILE A 9 -3.49 -34.15 -28.94
N ASN A 10 -4.55 -34.82 -28.45
CA ASN A 10 -5.86 -34.80 -29.12
C ASN A 10 -6.58 -33.45 -29.00
N HIS A 11 -6.32 -32.69 -27.95
CA HIS A 11 -6.98 -31.42 -27.65
C HIS A 11 -6.02 -30.23 -27.56
N TRP A 12 -4.95 -30.24 -28.34
CA TRP A 12 -3.92 -29.23 -28.27
C TRP A 12 -4.42 -27.80 -28.45
N VAL A 13 -5.47 -27.59 -29.27
CA VAL A 13 -6.11 -26.27 -29.44
C VAL A 13 -6.79 -25.81 -28.15
N LEU A 14 -7.54 -26.72 -27.49
CA LEU A 14 -8.19 -26.41 -26.21
C LEU A 14 -7.17 -26.13 -25.10
N CYS A 15 -6.12 -26.91 -25.03
CA CYS A 15 -5.02 -26.70 -24.08
C CYS A 15 -4.33 -25.36 -24.33
N GLY A 16 -4.07 -25.02 -25.59
CA GLY A 16 -3.49 -23.73 -25.96
C GLY A 16 -4.37 -22.54 -25.59
N LEU A 17 -5.69 -22.65 -25.86
CA LEU A 17 -6.69 -21.65 -25.45
C LEU A 17 -6.73 -21.46 -23.92
N LEU A 18 -6.74 -22.57 -23.17
CA LEU A 18 -6.75 -22.53 -21.72
C LEU A 18 -5.49 -21.84 -21.16
N VAL A 19 -4.31 -22.22 -21.67
CA VAL A 19 -3.04 -21.60 -21.26
C VAL A 19 -3.04 -20.11 -21.63
N GLY A 20 -3.48 -19.73 -22.82
CA GLY A 20 -3.62 -18.34 -23.24
C GLY A 20 -4.54 -17.54 -22.31
N LEU A 21 -5.68 -18.11 -21.92
CA LEU A 21 -6.61 -17.50 -20.98
C LEU A 21 -5.97 -17.29 -19.60
N ILE A 22 -5.29 -18.31 -19.07
CA ILE A 22 -4.60 -18.24 -17.78
C ILE A 22 -3.50 -17.15 -17.81
N VAL A 23 -2.69 -17.11 -18.85
CA VAL A 23 -1.63 -16.11 -19.03
C VAL A 23 -2.24 -14.70 -19.08
N THR A 24 -3.32 -14.52 -19.83
CA THR A 24 -4.04 -13.24 -19.94
C THR A 24 -4.59 -12.81 -18.59
N LEU A 25 -5.20 -13.73 -17.82
CA LEU A 25 -5.70 -13.46 -16.48
C LEU A 25 -4.56 -13.04 -15.52
N ILE A 26 -3.45 -13.78 -15.51
CA ILE A 26 -2.29 -13.45 -14.68
C ILE A 26 -1.72 -12.08 -15.07
N TYR A 27 -1.62 -11.80 -16.35
CA TYR A 27 -1.10 -10.54 -16.86
C TYR A 27 -1.99 -9.35 -16.47
N THR A 28 -3.30 -9.44 -16.70
CA THR A 28 -4.26 -8.39 -16.33
C THR A 28 -4.32 -8.16 -14.83
N GLU A 29 -4.25 -9.23 -14.04
CA GLU A 29 -4.21 -9.14 -12.58
C GLU A 29 -2.93 -8.50 -12.07
N SER A 30 -1.79 -8.80 -12.69
CA SER A 30 -0.49 -8.20 -12.38
C SER A 30 -0.47 -6.68 -12.63
N LEU A 31 -1.07 -6.22 -13.72
CA LEU A 31 -1.16 -4.79 -14.04
C LEU A 31 -2.01 -3.99 -13.05
N LYS A 32 -3.04 -4.62 -12.47
CA LYS A 32 -3.92 -3.99 -11.48
C LYS A 32 -3.29 -3.88 -10.10
N ARG A 33 -2.31 -4.71 -9.78
CA ARG A 33 -1.55 -4.60 -8.52
C ARG A 33 -0.62 -3.40 -8.65
N GLY A 34 -0.65 -2.46 -7.67
CA GLY A 34 0.33 -1.39 -7.61
C GLY A 34 1.76 -1.93 -7.58
N ALA A 35 2.70 -1.16 -8.10
CA ALA A 35 4.11 -1.53 -8.06
C ALA A 35 4.54 -1.80 -6.61
N SER A 36 5.19 -2.95 -6.39
CA SER A 36 5.82 -3.25 -5.11
C SER A 36 7.18 -2.55 -5.05
N VAL A 37 7.46 -1.90 -3.94
CA VAL A 37 8.70 -1.18 -3.72
C VAL A 37 9.38 -1.69 -2.45
N SER A 38 10.69 -1.76 -2.49
CA SER A 38 11.50 -2.09 -1.30
C SER A 38 11.41 -0.98 -0.25
N LEU A 39 11.82 -1.29 0.98
CA LEU A 39 11.91 -0.32 2.06
C LEU A 39 12.75 0.92 1.65
N HIS A 40 13.88 0.69 0.99
CA HIS A 40 14.76 1.78 0.53
C HIS A 40 14.08 2.68 -0.51
N GLU A 41 13.42 2.08 -1.48
CA GLU A 41 12.65 2.79 -2.51
C GLU A 41 11.47 3.56 -1.88
N ALA A 42 10.73 2.95 -0.96
CA ALA A 42 9.65 3.60 -0.23
C ALA A 42 10.16 4.84 0.52
N THR A 43 11.29 4.73 1.22
CA THR A 43 11.94 5.85 1.92
C THR A 43 12.37 6.95 0.95
N ARG A 44 12.89 6.57 -0.23
CA ARG A 44 13.24 7.54 -1.27
C ARG A 44 12.02 8.31 -1.77
N VAL A 45 10.93 7.61 -2.06
CA VAL A 45 9.67 8.23 -2.51
C VAL A 45 9.14 9.21 -1.47
N MET A 46 9.15 8.83 -0.19
CA MET A 46 8.71 9.71 0.90
C MET A 46 9.54 10.99 1.02
N ASN A 47 10.85 10.90 0.80
CA ASN A 47 11.77 12.00 1.03
C ASN A 47 12.00 12.88 -0.20
N GLN A 48 11.99 12.31 -1.40
CA GLN A 48 12.37 13.00 -2.65
C GLN A 48 11.16 13.35 -3.53
N GLU A 49 10.10 12.54 -3.50
CA GLU A 49 8.92 12.73 -4.36
C GLU A 49 7.73 13.33 -3.59
N GLU A 50 7.93 13.83 -2.38
CA GLU A 50 6.86 14.30 -1.47
C GLU A 50 5.75 13.24 -1.32
N GLY A 51 6.16 11.99 -1.31
CA GLY A 51 5.25 10.85 -1.27
C GLY A 51 4.46 10.79 0.03
N VAL A 52 3.20 10.44 -0.09
CA VAL A 52 2.27 10.30 1.03
C VAL A 52 2.20 8.85 1.46
N VAL A 53 2.48 8.58 2.73
CA VAL A 53 2.31 7.25 3.31
C VAL A 53 0.88 7.08 3.79
N VAL A 54 0.24 5.99 3.38
CA VAL A 54 -1.10 5.59 3.86
C VAL A 54 -0.97 4.27 4.60
N ASP A 55 -1.20 4.32 5.90
CA ASP A 55 -1.17 3.14 6.79
C ASP A 55 -2.56 2.52 6.87
N LEU A 56 -2.66 1.29 6.39
CA LEU A 56 -3.90 0.51 6.30
C LEU A 56 -4.20 -0.30 7.56
N ARG A 57 -3.36 -0.21 8.59
CA ARG A 57 -3.55 -0.91 9.86
C ARG A 57 -4.66 -0.24 10.68
N GLY A 58 -5.18 -0.99 11.64
CA GLY A 58 -6.15 -0.46 12.60
C GLY A 58 -5.59 0.73 13.40
N ALA A 59 -6.50 1.59 13.89
CA ALA A 59 -6.13 2.81 14.62
C ALA A 59 -5.28 2.52 15.87
N GLN A 60 -5.48 1.39 16.53
CA GLN A 60 -4.70 1.00 17.70
C GLN A 60 -3.26 0.67 17.32
N GLU A 61 -3.02 -0.18 16.29
CA GLU A 61 -1.68 -0.51 15.82
C GLU A 61 -0.95 0.73 15.28
N PHE A 62 -1.69 1.64 14.65
CA PHE A 62 -1.15 2.92 14.21
C PHE A 62 -0.68 3.78 15.39
N ALA A 63 -1.48 3.88 16.45
CA ALA A 63 -1.15 4.66 17.65
C ALA A 63 0.07 4.11 18.40
N GLU A 64 0.26 2.78 18.38
CA GLU A 64 1.41 2.12 19.01
C GLU A 64 2.74 2.45 18.31
N GLY A 65 2.69 2.69 17.01
CA GLY A 65 3.87 3.09 16.22
C GLY A 65 3.61 3.08 14.73
N HIS A 66 3.89 4.21 14.06
CA HIS A 66 3.69 4.39 12.62
C HIS A 66 4.82 5.23 12.00
N ILE A 67 4.88 5.26 10.68
CA ILE A 67 5.84 6.08 9.93
C ILE A 67 5.46 7.55 10.07
N ALA A 68 6.44 8.41 10.35
CA ALA A 68 6.19 9.84 10.54
C ALA A 68 5.49 10.46 9.33
N GLY A 69 4.39 11.18 9.58
CA GLY A 69 3.59 11.82 8.53
C GLY A 69 2.59 10.90 7.82
N ALA A 70 2.50 9.63 8.20
CA ALA A 70 1.55 8.71 7.62
C ALA A 70 0.09 9.08 7.95
N ILE A 71 -0.79 8.87 6.99
CA ILE A 71 -2.24 9.02 7.13
C ILE A 71 -2.82 7.64 7.45
N ASN A 72 -3.54 7.51 8.54
CA ASN A 72 -4.19 6.24 8.89
C ASN A 72 -5.56 6.13 8.23
N VAL A 73 -5.70 5.18 7.33
CA VAL A 73 -6.98 4.79 6.74
C VAL A 73 -7.07 3.26 6.84
N PRO A 74 -7.69 2.72 7.88
CA PRO A 74 -7.83 1.28 8.04
C PRO A 74 -8.41 0.62 6.80
N TYR A 75 -7.85 -0.53 6.41
CA TYR A 75 -8.28 -1.24 5.20
C TYR A 75 -9.79 -1.49 5.16
N ALA A 76 -10.40 -1.81 6.30
CA ALA A 76 -11.85 -2.03 6.40
C ALA A 76 -12.68 -0.76 6.08
N GLU A 77 -12.12 0.41 6.28
CA GLU A 77 -12.78 1.72 6.08
C GLU A 77 -12.36 2.38 4.77
N LEU A 78 -11.39 1.81 4.03
CA LEU A 78 -10.80 2.44 2.85
C LEU A 78 -11.87 2.84 1.82
N GLY A 79 -12.86 1.98 1.56
CA GLY A 79 -13.90 2.27 0.57
C GLY A 79 -14.74 3.50 0.89
N SER A 80 -15.04 3.74 2.18
CA SER A 80 -15.83 4.89 2.63
C SER A 80 -14.99 6.15 2.83
N ARG A 81 -13.67 6.01 3.03
CA ARG A 81 -12.76 7.11 3.36
C ARG A 81 -11.77 7.45 2.25
N ILE A 82 -11.92 6.86 1.08
CA ILE A 82 -11.02 7.09 -0.05
C ILE A 82 -10.99 8.56 -0.48
N SER A 83 -12.11 9.27 -0.33
CA SER A 83 -12.22 10.71 -0.61
C SER A 83 -11.33 11.59 0.29
N GLU A 84 -10.94 11.12 1.47
CA GLU A 84 -10.00 11.86 2.33
C GLU A 84 -8.61 11.98 1.68
N LEU A 85 -8.31 11.09 0.73
CA LEU A 85 -7.06 11.05 -0.01
C LEU A 85 -7.10 11.82 -1.34
N ASP A 86 -8.24 12.37 -1.75
CA ASP A 86 -8.42 13.01 -3.06
C ASP A 86 -7.42 14.14 -3.35
N LYS A 87 -7.00 14.87 -2.32
CA LYS A 87 -5.97 15.91 -2.40
C LYS A 87 -4.57 15.37 -2.78
N HIS A 88 -4.38 14.05 -2.75
CA HIS A 88 -3.14 13.37 -3.04
C HIS A 88 -3.20 12.52 -4.32
N LYS A 89 -4.21 12.72 -5.19
CA LYS A 89 -4.39 11.93 -6.42
C LYS A 89 -3.19 11.98 -7.36
N ASP A 90 -2.53 13.13 -7.41
CA ASP A 90 -1.36 13.36 -8.26
C ASP A 90 -0.03 13.07 -7.55
N SER A 91 -0.08 12.83 -6.23
CA SER A 91 1.12 12.52 -5.44
C SER A 91 1.46 11.03 -5.50
N ALA A 92 2.71 10.69 -5.24
CA ALA A 92 3.11 9.31 -5.03
C ALA A 92 2.55 8.81 -3.69
N ILE A 93 1.73 7.75 -3.72
CA ILE A 93 1.17 7.13 -2.51
C ILE A 93 1.93 5.84 -2.22
N VAL A 94 2.44 5.72 -0.99
CA VAL A 94 3.03 4.48 -0.49
C VAL A 94 2.08 3.84 0.50
N LEU A 95 1.52 2.69 0.11
CA LEU A 95 0.63 1.91 0.97
C LEU A 95 1.45 1.01 1.89
N VAL A 96 1.13 1.09 3.17
CA VAL A 96 1.74 0.29 4.21
C VAL A 96 0.66 -0.46 4.98
N CYS A 97 0.83 -1.75 5.17
CA CYS A 97 0.00 -2.54 6.09
C CYS A 97 0.90 -3.36 7.02
N LYS A 98 0.36 -4.30 7.77
CA LYS A 98 1.15 -5.07 8.73
C LYS A 98 2.29 -5.87 8.07
N MET A 99 1.97 -6.66 7.02
CA MET A 99 2.88 -7.58 6.32
C MET A 99 2.74 -7.53 4.79
N GLY A 100 2.15 -6.50 4.21
CA GLY A 100 1.96 -6.37 2.75
C GLY A 100 0.67 -7.01 2.17
N GLN A 101 -0.10 -7.77 2.94
CA GLN A 101 -1.23 -8.56 2.42
C GLN A 101 -2.39 -7.71 1.88
N HIS A 102 -2.81 -6.69 2.61
CA HIS A 102 -3.94 -5.83 2.22
C HIS A 102 -3.56 -4.74 1.22
N SER A 103 -2.28 -4.41 1.12
CA SER A 103 -1.79 -3.33 0.25
C SER A 103 -2.06 -3.59 -1.24
N ALA A 104 -2.12 -4.86 -1.67
CA ALA A 104 -2.40 -5.20 -3.06
C ALA A 104 -3.84 -4.85 -3.45
N THR A 105 -4.82 -5.24 -2.62
CA THR A 105 -6.23 -4.94 -2.86
C THR A 105 -6.51 -3.45 -2.69
N ALA A 106 -5.95 -2.82 -1.66
CA ALA A 106 -6.05 -1.38 -1.44
C ALA A 106 -5.49 -0.57 -2.62
N SER A 107 -4.34 -0.99 -3.18
CA SER A 107 -3.77 -0.36 -4.37
C SER A 107 -4.69 -0.42 -5.58
N ARG A 108 -5.40 -1.53 -5.77
CA ARG A 108 -6.40 -1.68 -6.83
C ARG A 108 -7.54 -0.68 -6.63
N SER A 109 -8.12 -0.63 -5.44
CA SER A 109 -9.23 0.29 -5.13
C SER A 109 -8.84 1.76 -5.32
N LEU A 110 -7.63 2.15 -4.94
CA LEU A 110 -7.12 3.50 -5.17
C LEU A 110 -6.92 3.79 -6.66
N LYS A 111 -6.38 2.87 -7.43
CA LYS A 111 -6.24 3.04 -8.89
C LYS A 111 -7.59 3.17 -9.59
N GLU A 112 -8.58 2.38 -9.19
CA GLU A 112 -9.96 2.46 -9.69
C GLU A 112 -10.62 3.81 -9.33
N ALA A 113 -10.21 4.41 -8.21
CA ALA A 113 -10.64 5.75 -7.79
C ALA A 113 -9.84 6.90 -8.44
N GLY A 114 -8.94 6.59 -9.37
CA GLY A 114 -8.20 7.58 -10.17
C GLY A 114 -6.85 8.03 -9.62
N PHE A 115 -6.30 7.31 -8.64
CA PHE A 115 -4.94 7.58 -8.15
C PHE A 115 -3.90 6.99 -9.10
N SER A 116 -3.06 7.83 -9.69
CA SER A 116 -2.14 7.44 -10.76
C SER A 116 -0.88 6.73 -10.26
N ASN A 117 -0.32 7.16 -9.13
CA ASN A 117 0.98 6.70 -8.62
C ASN A 117 0.85 6.03 -7.25
N VAL A 118 0.35 4.80 -7.26
CA VAL A 118 0.17 4.00 -6.03
C VAL A 118 1.20 2.89 -5.99
N ARG A 119 2.02 2.90 -4.95
CA ARG A 119 3.08 1.92 -4.66
C ARG A 119 2.76 1.19 -3.35
N ARG A 120 3.25 -0.02 -3.20
CA ARG A 120 3.08 -0.85 -2.00
C ARG A 120 4.44 -1.12 -1.38
N MET A 121 4.62 -0.88 -0.09
CA MET A 121 5.85 -1.26 0.59
C MET A 121 5.85 -2.76 0.86
N ASP A 122 6.88 -3.45 0.39
CA ASP A 122 7.10 -4.87 0.66
C ASP A 122 7.32 -5.09 2.16
N GLY A 123 6.82 -6.22 2.67
CA GLY A 123 6.92 -6.56 4.08
C GLY A 123 6.13 -5.65 5.04
N GLY A 124 5.64 -4.49 4.57
CA GLY A 124 4.84 -3.57 5.37
C GLY A 124 5.58 -3.06 6.62
N MET A 125 4.84 -2.79 7.69
CA MET A 125 5.42 -2.33 8.96
C MET A 125 6.31 -3.36 9.64
N ALA A 126 6.13 -4.65 9.34
CA ALA A 126 7.02 -5.68 9.87
C ALA A 126 8.46 -5.47 9.36
N GLU A 127 8.62 -5.23 8.06
CA GLU A 127 9.93 -4.95 7.46
C GLU A 127 10.52 -3.63 7.94
N TRP A 128 9.69 -2.58 8.07
CA TRP A 128 10.09 -1.30 8.65
C TRP A 128 10.68 -1.45 10.05
N ASN A 129 10.01 -2.22 10.91
CA ASN A 129 10.47 -2.47 12.28
C ASN A 129 11.70 -3.38 12.34
N ASN A 130 11.78 -4.41 11.49
CA ASN A 130 12.95 -5.30 11.39
C ASN A 130 14.22 -4.54 10.98
N ALA A 131 14.07 -3.54 10.11
CA ALA A 131 15.15 -2.65 9.72
C ALA A 131 15.44 -1.55 10.77
N ASN A 132 14.81 -1.58 11.95
CA ASN A 132 14.96 -0.59 13.01
C ASN A 132 14.72 0.86 12.55
N MET A 133 13.83 1.05 11.59
CA MET A 133 13.48 2.38 11.10
C MET A 133 12.64 3.14 12.12
N PRO A 134 12.78 4.48 12.21
CA PRO A 134 12.10 5.27 13.22
C PRO A 134 10.59 5.26 13.06
N THR A 135 9.88 5.15 14.19
CA THR A 135 8.43 5.26 14.27
C THR A 135 8.03 6.33 15.25
N VAL A 136 6.87 6.93 15.02
CA VAL A 136 6.24 7.89 15.93
C VAL A 136 4.99 7.26 16.55
N LYS A 137 4.66 7.64 17.79
CA LYS A 137 3.49 7.15 18.52
C LYS A 137 2.42 8.23 18.62
N GLY A 138 1.16 7.82 18.71
CA GLY A 138 0.02 8.71 18.88
C GLY A 138 -0.92 8.75 17.69
N ASN A 139 -2.04 9.45 17.81
CA ASN A 139 -3.04 9.55 16.74
C ASN A 139 -2.60 10.53 15.66
N ALA A 140 -3.00 10.28 14.41
CA ALA A 140 -2.73 11.13 13.23
C ALA A 140 -3.20 12.60 13.36
N LYS A 141 -4.01 12.95 14.37
CA LYS A 141 -4.53 14.29 14.64
C LYS A 141 -3.61 15.18 15.49
N GLY A 142 -2.38 14.76 15.81
CA GLY A 142 -1.48 15.41 16.78
C GLY A 142 -0.59 16.54 16.28
N LYS A 143 -0.86 17.23 15.17
CA LYS A 143 -0.02 18.33 14.67
C LYS A 143 -0.59 19.73 14.88
N LYS A 144 -1.44 19.92 15.92
CA LYS A 144 -1.98 21.26 16.28
C LYS A 144 -2.04 21.52 17.77
N SER A 145 -0.96 21.30 18.54
CA SER A 145 -0.87 21.92 19.88
C SER A 145 0.50 21.75 20.54
N LYS A 146 1.56 22.38 20.02
CA LYS A 146 2.81 22.55 20.77
C LYS A 146 3.48 23.93 20.61
N ASP A 147 2.79 24.94 20.11
CA ASP A 147 3.37 26.28 19.99
C ASP A 147 2.65 27.38 20.79
N LYS A 148 1.90 27.05 21.87
CA LYS A 148 1.25 28.07 22.70
C LYS A 148 1.64 28.12 24.18
N ASN A 149 2.56 27.27 24.65
CA ASN A 149 2.89 27.25 26.09
C ASN A 149 4.30 27.72 26.46
N ASN A 150 5.00 28.44 25.59
CA ASN A 150 6.34 28.97 25.91
C ASN A 150 6.42 30.50 25.93
N LYS A 151 5.31 31.20 26.17
CA LYS A 151 5.29 32.68 26.27
C LYS A 151 4.77 33.25 27.61
N GLU A 152 4.49 32.41 28.60
CA GLU A 152 4.00 32.91 29.92
C GLU A 152 4.92 32.67 31.11
N GLN A 153 6.17 32.27 30.92
CA GLN A 153 7.12 32.14 32.02
C GLN A 153 8.33 33.07 31.85
N SER A 154 8.14 34.23 31.22
CA SER A 154 9.17 35.29 31.21
C SER A 154 8.48 36.65 31.44
N LYS A 155 7.97 36.82 32.63
CA LYS A 155 7.72 38.15 33.22
C LYS A 155 7.88 38.09 34.72
#